data_cbaefe9f1501594dd91670c8a28ffe43
#
_entry.id   cbaefe9f1501594dd91670c8a28ffe43
#
_cell.length_a   1.000
_cell.length_b   1.000
_cell.length_c   1.000
_cell.angle_alpha   90.00
_cell.angle_beta   90.00
_cell.angle_gamma   90.00
#
_symmetry.space_group_name_H-M   'P 1'
#
loop_
_entity.id
_entity.type
_entity.pdbx_description
1 polymer ?
#
loop_
_entity_poly.entity_id
_entity_poly.type
_entity_poly.pdbx_seq_one_letter_code
_entity_poly.pdbx_strand_id
1 'polypeptide(L)'
;MTQENTKRVEIDVLALLQKLWTKKVFILFTAFYVAAFSFLVTYFFIQPTYTSTTRIYVVNQATDNKNLSAQDLQAGTYLVNDYKEIITSNDVLSEVIKDEKLNLSEAELSKMVSVNIPTDTRLISISVKAKTGQDAQVLANKVREVASKKIKTVTKVEDVTTLEEAKLPSSPSSPNIKRNVLLGAI
;
A
#
# COMPACT_ATOMS: atom_id res chain seq x y z
N MET A 1 41.79 -12.53 48.91
CA MET A 1 40.34 -12.27 48.74
C MET A 1 40.20 -10.88 48.16
N THR A 2 40.08 -10.79 46.86
CA THR A 2 39.97 -9.52 46.12
C THR A 2 38.46 -9.23 46.00
N GLN A 3 37.99 -8.20 46.69
CA GLN A 3 36.58 -7.73 46.56
C GLN A 3 36.48 -7.01 45.23
N GLU A 4 35.81 -7.65 44.28
CA GLU A 4 35.42 -7.09 42.99
C GLU A 4 34.28 -6.08 43.25
N ASN A 5 34.63 -4.81 43.18
CA ASN A 5 33.76 -3.67 43.43
C ASN A 5 32.92 -3.45 42.13
N THR A 6 31.85 -4.22 41.96
CA THR A 6 30.86 -4.01 40.91
C THR A 6 30.16 -2.67 41.16
N LYS A 7 30.66 -1.59 40.58
CA LYS A 7 29.94 -0.30 40.50
C LYS A 7 28.62 -0.54 39.76
N ARG A 8 27.56 -0.70 40.50
CA ARG A 8 26.19 -0.59 39.98
C ARG A 8 26.04 0.85 39.47
N VAL A 9 25.92 1.02 38.20
CA VAL A 9 25.58 2.31 37.58
C VAL A 9 24.10 2.53 37.85
N GLU A 10 23.81 3.23 38.95
CA GLU A 10 22.45 3.72 39.22
C GLU A 10 22.19 4.87 38.27
N ILE A 11 21.30 4.62 37.31
CA ILE A 11 20.86 5.65 36.37
C ILE A 11 19.86 6.53 37.07
N ASP A 12 20.31 7.71 37.53
CA ASP A 12 19.42 8.70 38.14
C ASP A 12 18.59 9.38 37.02
N VAL A 13 17.36 8.87 36.86
CA VAL A 13 16.41 9.35 35.84
C VAL A 13 16.05 10.83 36.08
N LEU A 14 16.03 11.30 37.36
CA LEU A 14 15.74 12.69 37.68
C LEU A 14 16.88 13.61 37.21
N ALA A 15 18.13 13.21 37.46
CA ALA A 15 19.30 13.95 36.98
C ALA A 15 19.36 14.02 35.44
N LEU A 16 18.98 12.95 34.72
CA LEU A 16 18.86 12.93 33.26
C LEU A 16 17.78 13.90 32.78
N LEU A 17 16.60 13.90 33.39
CA LEU A 17 15.51 14.81 33.07
C LEU A 17 15.90 16.29 33.30
N GLN A 18 16.57 16.61 34.41
CA GLN A 18 17.07 17.96 34.66
C GLN A 18 18.10 18.40 33.61
N LYS A 19 18.99 17.51 33.20
CA LYS A 19 20.01 17.78 32.19
C LYS A 19 19.38 17.98 30.79
N LEU A 20 18.33 17.24 30.45
CA LEU A 20 17.52 17.46 29.25
C LEU A 20 16.82 18.82 29.30
N TRP A 21 16.26 19.18 30.45
CA TRP A 21 15.57 20.45 30.63
C TRP A 21 16.50 21.67 30.48
N THR A 22 17.73 21.60 30.98
CA THR A 22 18.75 22.65 30.79
C THR A 22 19.19 22.79 29.33
N LYS A 23 19.14 21.74 28.55
CA LYS A 23 19.52 21.76 27.11
C LYS A 23 18.33 21.87 26.16
N LYS A 24 17.12 22.17 26.66
CA LYS A 24 15.89 22.25 25.87
C LYS A 24 15.98 23.13 24.64
N VAL A 25 16.66 24.28 24.75
CA VAL A 25 16.83 25.22 23.61
C VAL A 25 17.68 24.58 22.50
N PHE A 26 18.76 23.90 22.88
CA PHE A 26 19.62 23.20 21.91
C PHE A 26 18.87 22.04 21.22
N ILE A 27 18.09 21.27 21.99
CA ILE A 27 17.28 20.17 21.45
C ILE A 27 16.22 20.71 20.47
N LEU A 28 15.54 21.82 20.84
CA LEU A 28 14.56 22.45 19.96
C LEU A 28 15.17 22.97 18.65
N PHE A 29 16.36 23.60 18.73
CA PHE A 29 17.08 24.05 17.55
C PHE A 29 17.47 22.90 16.64
N THR A 30 18.00 21.80 17.21
CA THR A 30 18.39 20.63 16.45
C THR A 30 17.18 19.98 15.77
N ALA A 31 16.07 19.81 16.51
CA ALA A 31 14.82 19.28 15.97
C ALA A 31 14.28 20.16 14.83
N PHE A 32 14.35 21.49 14.99
CA PHE A 32 13.92 22.42 13.95
C PHE A 32 14.77 22.31 12.67
N TYR A 33 16.11 22.24 12.81
CA TYR A 33 16.98 22.08 11.65
C TYR A 33 16.75 20.74 10.91
N VAL A 34 16.58 19.65 11.65
CA VAL A 34 16.31 18.35 11.04
C VAL A 34 14.94 18.32 10.38
N ALA A 35 13.94 18.92 11.00
CA ALA A 35 12.60 19.03 10.39
C ALA A 35 12.63 19.90 9.11
N ALA A 36 13.33 21.03 9.12
CA ALA A 36 13.49 21.89 7.95
C ALA A 36 14.26 21.18 6.82
N PHE A 37 15.33 20.47 7.16
CA PHE A 37 16.08 19.68 6.19
C PHE A 37 15.23 18.55 5.60
N SER A 38 14.49 17.79 6.43
CA SER A 38 13.56 16.76 5.99
C SER A 38 12.46 17.32 5.07
N PHE A 39 11.95 18.49 5.37
CA PHE A 39 10.98 19.18 4.51
C PHE A 39 11.59 19.51 3.14
N LEU A 40 12.80 20.11 3.10
CA LEU A 40 13.48 20.45 1.85
C LEU A 40 13.75 19.22 0.99
N VAL A 41 14.29 18.15 1.59
CA VAL A 41 14.53 16.89 0.89
C VAL A 41 13.23 16.31 0.34
N THR A 42 12.17 16.27 1.15
CA THR A 42 10.87 15.74 0.74
C THR A 42 10.28 16.54 -0.41
N TYR A 43 10.40 17.87 -0.37
CA TYR A 43 9.82 18.77 -1.37
C TYR A 43 10.59 18.75 -2.70
N PHE A 44 11.93 18.73 -2.66
CA PHE A 44 12.76 18.87 -3.87
C PHE A 44 13.13 17.52 -4.51
N PHE A 45 13.28 16.47 -3.73
CA PHE A 45 13.79 15.19 -4.23
C PHE A 45 12.72 14.11 -4.44
N ILE A 46 11.57 14.20 -3.77
CA ILE A 46 10.54 13.17 -3.88
C ILE A 46 9.45 13.63 -4.84
N GLN A 47 9.35 12.98 -5.99
CA GLN A 47 8.30 13.25 -6.97
C GLN A 47 6.93 12.86 -6.40
N PRO A 48 5.89 13.71 -6.58
CA PRO A 48 4.54 13.36 -6.17
C PRO A 48 4.04 12.14 -6.95
N THR A 49 3.33 11.26 -6.26
CA THR A 49 2.65 10.14 -6.88
C THR A 49 1.18 10.15 -6.50
N TYR A 50 0.35 9.69 -7.42
CA TYR A 50 -1.09 9.64 -7.30
C TYR A 50 -1.54 8.18 -7.27
N THR A 51 -2.55 7.88 -6.47
CA THR A 51 -3.11 6.54 -6.38
C THR A 51 -4.58 6.60 -6.74
N SER A 52 -4.99 5.78 -7.69
CA SER A 52 -6.39 5.56 -8.01
C SER A 52 -6.77 4.12 -7.72
N THR A 53 -7.97 3.91 -7.20
CA THR A 53 -8.46 2.60 -6.77
C THR A 53 -9.78 2.28 -7.44
N THR A 54 -9.89 1.06 -7.94
CA THR A 54 -11.12 0.46 -8.44
C THR A 54 -11.47 -0.76 -7.60
N ARG A 55 -12.75 -1.13 -7.58
CA ARG A 55 -13.25 -2.28 -6.81
C ARG A 55 -14.10 -3.19 -7.68
N ILE A 56 -13.85 -4.47 -7.57
CA ILE A 56 -14.64 -5.52 -8.21
C ILE A 56 -15.18 -6.49 -7.16
N TYR A 57 -16.31 -7.10 -7.48
CA TYR A 57 -16.94 -8.14 -6.69
C TYR A 57 -17.01 -9.41 -7.52
N VAL A 58 -16.57 -10.54 -6.97
CA VAL A 58 -16.56 -11.82 -7.65
C VAL A 58 -17.77 -12.65 -7.22
N VAL A 59 -18.59 -13.06 -8.19
CA VAL A 59 -19.78 -13.86 -7.98
C VAL A 59 -19.49 -15.31 -8.32
N ASN A 60 -19.54 -16.19 -7.31
CA ASN A 60 -19.43 -17.65 -7.47
C ASN A 60 -20.79 -18.31 -7.44
N GLN A 61 -21.02 -19.28 -8.34
CA GLN A 61 -22.26 -20.07 -8.39
C GLN A 61 -22.52 -20.95 -7.14
N ALA A 62 -21.51 -21.20 -6.32
CA ALA A 62 -21.58 -22.20 -5.23
C ALA A 62 -22.40 -21.76 -4.00
N THR A 63 -23.12 -20.65 -4.02
CA THR A 63 -23.74 -20.08 -2.80
C THR A 63 -25.25 -20.26 -2.71
N ASP A 64 -25.88 -21.05 -3.60
CA ASP A 64 -27.33 -21.36 -3.47
C ASP A 64 -27.63 -22.48 -2.45
N ASN A 65 -26.61 -23.16 -1.92
CA ASN A 65 -26.79 -24.11 -0.83
C ASN A 65 -26.66 -23.45 0.54
N LYS A 66 -27.77 -23.34 1.26
CA LYS A 66 -27.95 -22.70 2.57
C LYS A 66 -27.12 -23.21 3.75
N ASN A 67 -26.12 -24.04 3.54
CA ASN A 67 -25.24 -24.58 4.59
C ASN A 67 -23.78 -24.27 4.24
N LEU A 68 -23.32 -23.08 4.60
CA LEU A 68 -21.88 -22.72 4.59
C LEU A 68 -21.18 -23.61 5.62
N SER A 69 -20.36 -24.54 5.14
CA SER A 69 -19.49 -25.34 5.99
C SER A 69 -18.21 -24.57 6.34
N ALA A 70 -17.53 -24.95 7.43
CA ALA A 70 -16.22 -24.40 7.78
C ALA A 70 -15.17 -24.61 6.67
N GLN A 71 -15.38 -25.66 5.83
CA GLN A 71 -14.57 -25.95 4.65
C GLN A 71 -14.77 -24.93 3.52
N ASP A 72 -16.00 -24.39 3.36
CA ASP A 72 -16.30 -23.36 2.36
C ASP A 72 -15.64 -22.02 2.73
N LEU A 73 -15.52 -21.71 4.02
CA LEU A 73 -14.81 -20.54 4.53
C LEU A 73 -13.29 -20.67 4.31
N GLN A 74 -12.72 -21.87 4.51
CA GLN A 74 -11.31 -22.12 4.22
C GLN A 74 -11.01 -22.04 2.71
N ALA A 75 -11.87 -22.62 1.87
CA ALA A 75 -11.76 -22.51 0.41
C ALA A 75 -11.80 -21.06 -0.06
N GLY A 76 -12.62 -20.21 0.58
CA GLY A 76 -12.67 -18.78 0.31
C GLY A 76 -11.33 -18.07 0.51
N THR A 77 -10.55 -18.45 1.51
CA THR A 77 -9.24 -17.84 1.80
C THR A 77 -8.19 -18.20 0.73
N TYR A 78 -8.21 -19.41 0.19
CA TYR A 78 -7.32 -19.81 -0.91
C TYR A 78 -7.65 -19.06 -2.20
N LEU A 79 -8.93 -18.92 -2.54
CA LEU A 79 -9.37 -18.17 -3.73
C LEU A 79 -8.92 -16.71 -3.71
N VAL A 80 -8.82 -16.09 -2.53
CA VAL A 80 -8.34 -14.71 -2.36
C VAL A 80 -6.90 -14.54 -2.86
N ASN A 81 -6.02 -15.48 -2.51
CA ASN A 81 -4.63 -15.45 -2.96
C ASN A 81 -4.53 -15.69 -4.47
N ASP A 82 -5.33 -16.62 -5.00
CA ASP A 82 -5.39 -16.92 -6.43
C ASP A 82 -5.79 -15.69 -7.25
N TYR A 83 -6.79 -14.91 -6.80
CA TYR A 83 -7.20 -13.68 -7.49
C TYR A 83 -6.08 -12.64 -7.51
N LYS A 84 -5.34 -12.48 -6.40
CA LYS A 84 -4.21 -11.57 -6.35
C LYS A 84 -3.12 -11.97 -7.34
N GLU A 85 -2.77 -13.25 -7.39
CA GLU A 85 -1.78 -13.80 -8.34
C GLU A 85 -2.23 -13.61 -9.79
N ILE A 86 -3.52 -13.83 -10.10
CA ILE A 86 -4.06 -13.62 -11.45
C ILE A 86 -3.95 -12.15 -11.85
N ILE A 87 -4.36 -11.22 -10.96
CA ILE A 87 -4.36 -9.78 -11.26
C ILE A 87 -2.95 -9.25 -11.51
N THR A 88 -1.96 -9.77 -10.78
CA THR A 88 -0.56 -9.36 -10.90
C THR A 88 0.27 -10.25 -11.82
N SER A 89 -0.38 -11.19 -12.53
CA SER A 89 0.31 -12.09 -13.46
C SER A 89 0.90 -11.35 -14.66
N ASN A 90 2.00 -11.90 -15.20
CA ASN A 90 2.62 -11.35 -16.41
C ASN A 90 1.65 -11.27 -17.59
N ASP A 91 0.73 -12.23 -17.73
CA ASP A 91 -0.29 -12.23 -18.78
C ASP A 91 -1.18 -10.98 -18.72
N VAL A 92 -1.67 -10.64 -17.53
CA VAL A 92 -2.52 -9.46 -17.32
C VAL A 92 -1.71 -8.17 -17.54
N LEU A 93 -0.52 -8.10 -16.95
CA LEU A 93 0.31 -6.90 -17.02
C LEU A 93 0.81 -6.63 -18.45
N SER A 94 1.22 -7.66 -19.19
CA SER A 94 1.65 -7.51 -20.59
C SER A 94 0.51 -7.09 -21.50
N GLU A 95 -0.72 -7.60 -21.29
CA GLU A 95 -1.90 -7.16 -22.03
C GLU A 95 -2.20 -5.69 -21.78
N VAL A 96 -2.15 -5.25 -20.51
CA VAL A 96 -2.33 -3.82 -20.16
C VAL A 96 -1.27 -2.94 -20.80
N ILE A 97 0.01 -3.33 -20.75
CA ILE A 97 1.12 -2.60 -21.37
C ILE A 97 0.92 -2.45 -22.88
N LYS A 98 0.50 -3.52 -23.54
CA LYS A 98 0.25 -3.54 -24.99
C LYS A 98 -0.93 -2.66 -25.37
N ASP A 99 -2.04 -2.77 -24.63
CA ASP A 99 -3.27 -2.04 -24.94
C ASP A 99 -3.11 -0.53 -24.74
N GLU A 100 -2.44 -0.13 -23.66
CA GLU A 100 -2.18 1.28 -23.32
C GLU A 100 -0.88 1.80 -23.97
N LYS A 101 -0.19 0.96 -24.75
CA LYS A 101 1.07 1.30 -25.45
C LYS A 101 2.13 1.90 -24.49
N LEU A 102 2.26 1.32 -23.31
CA LEU A 102 3.17 1.81 -22.28
C LEU A 102 4.61 1.46 -22.62
N ASN A 103 5.51 2.39 -22.32
CA ASN A 103 6.96 2.11 -22.36
C ASN A 103 7.45 1.66 -20.99
N LEU A 104 6.88 0.58 -20.49
CA LEU A 104 7.17 -0.02 -19.16
C LEU A 104 7.33 -1.53 -19.34
N SER A 105 8.15 -2.12 -18.47
CA SER A 105 8.20 -3.58 -18.30
C SER A 105 7.08 -4.06 -17.38
N GLU A 106 6.73 -5.36 -17.44
CA GLU A 106 5.77 -5.99 -16.52
C GLU A 106 6.21 -5.83 -15.06
N ALA A 107 7.50 -5.91 -14.79
CA ALA A 107 8.05 -5.73 -13.44
C ALA A 107 7.88 -4.29 -12.91
N GLU A 108 7.92 -3.28 -13.76
CA GLU A 108 7.67 -1.90 -13.39
C GLU A 108 6.18 -1.67 -13.14
N LEU A 109 5.31 -2.14 -14.03
CA LEU A 109 3.87 -2.04 -13.85
C LEU A 109 3.41 -2.80 -12.60
N SER A 110 3.96 -3.99 -12.33
CA SER A 110 3.67 -4.78 -11.13
C SER A 110 3.95 -4.00 -9.83
N LYS A 111 5.02 -3.22 -9.78
CA LYS A 111 5.34 -2.34 -8.62
C LYS A 111 4.36 -1.18 -8.45
N MET A 112 3.68 -0.78 -9.52
CA MET A 112 2.68 0.28 -9.48
C MET A 112 1.31 -0.25 -9.04
N VAL A 113 1.04 -1.56 -9.26
CA VAL A 113 -0.23 -2.20 -8.92
C VAL A 113 -0.20 -2.78 -7.52
N SER A 114 -1.24 -2.51 -6.73
CA SER A 114 -1.45 -3.10 -5.41
C SER A 114 -2.86 -3.68 -5.33
N VAL A 115 -2.95 -4.93 -4.91
CA VAL A 115 -4.22 -5.63 -4.74
C VAL A 115 -4.47 -5.88 -3.27
N ASN A 116 -5.61 -5.43 -2.78
CA ASN A 116 -6.06 -5.66 -1.41
C ASN A 116 -7.42 -6.35 -1.42
N ILE A 117 -7.52 -7.44 -0.71
CA ILE A 117 -8.74 -8.23 -0.55
C ILE A 117 -8.98 -8.38 0.95
N PRO A 118 -9.98 -7.67 1.51
CA PRO A 118 -10.29 -7.78 2.93
C PRO A 118 -10.71 -9.22 3.27
N THR A 119 -10.28 -9.69 4.44
CA THR A 119 -10.63 -11.03 4.95
C THR A 119 -12.17 -11.21 4.96
N ASP A 120 -12.63 -12.39 4.64
CA ASP A 120 -14.04 -12.76 4.64
C ASP A 120 -14.93 -11.96 3.69
N THR A 121 -14.33 -11.37 2.65
CA THR A 121 -15.07 -10.65 1.61
C THR A 121 -14.72 -11.18 0.22
N ARG A 122 -15.65 -10.95 -0.74
CA ARG A 122 -15.43 -11.19 -2.18
C ARG A 122 -15.08 -9.90 -2.91
N LEU A 123 -14.69 -8.88 -2.13
CA LEU A 123 -14.36 -7.56 -2.64
C LEU A 123 -12.88 -7.47 -2.93
N ILE A 124 -12.52 -7.17 -4.16
CA ILE A 124 -11.14 -6.97 -4.58
C ILE A 124 -10.94 -5.49 -4.89
N SER A 125 -10.01 -4.86 -4.18
CA SER A 125 -9.59 -3.48 -4.43
C SER A 125 -8.26 -3.49 -5.19
N ILE A 126 -8.27 -2.93 -6.38
CA ILE A 126 -7.08 -2.79 -7.24
C ILE A 126 -6.69 -1.32 -7.23
N SER A 127 -5.51 -1.02 -6.72
CA SER A 127 -4.96 0.34 -6.64
C SER A 127 -3.75 0.46 -7.53
N VAL A 128 -3.68 1.52 -8.33
CA VAL A 128 -2.52 1.80 -9.16
C VAL A 128 -1.92 3.14 -8.76
N LYS A 129 -0.60 3.15 -8.57
CA LYS A 129 0.19 4.34 -8.25
C LYS A 129 0.96 4.80 -9.48
N ALA A 130 0.75 6.06 -9.88
CA ALA A 130 1.42 6.65 -11.04
C ALA A 130 1.92 8.08 -10.76
N LYS A 131 2.68 8.65 -11.69
CA LYS A 131 3.23 10.02 -11.59
C LYS A 131 2.15 11.09 -11.78
N THR A 132 1.09 10.79 -12.52
CA THR A 132 -0.06 11.67 -12.70
C THR A 132 -1.35 11.02 -12.22
N GLY A 133 -2.32 11.83 -11.83
CA GLY A 133 -3.63 11.32 -11.42
C GLY A 133 -4.38 10.64 -12.58
N GLN A 134 -4.19 11.14 -13.78
CA GLN A 134 -4.82 10.61 -15.00
C GLN A 134 -4.26 9.21 -15.33
N ASP A 135 -2.94 9.04 -15.30
CA ASP A 135 -2.32 7.73 -15.53
C ASP A 135 -2.77 6.72 -14.47
N ALA A 136 -2.81 7.14 -13.19
CA ALA A 136 -3.29 6.29 -12.11
C ALA A 136 -4.72 5.80 -12.36
N GLN A 137 -5.61 6.68 -12.80
CA GLN A 137 -7.00 6.37 -13.10
C GLN A 137 -7.13 5.42 -14.31
N VAL A 138 -6.50 5.77 -15.42
CA VAL A 138 -6.56 4.98 -16.68
C VAL A 138 -6.01 3.59 -16.42
N LEU A 139 -4.83 3.49 -15.85
CA LEU A 139 -4.18 2.20 -15.59
C LEU A 139 -4.97 1.35 -14.58
N ALA A 140 -5.54 1.94 -13.52
CA ALA A 140 -6.36 1.19 -12.57
C ALA A 140 -7.60 0.58 -13.24
N ASN A 141 -8.29 1.35 -14.09
CA ASN A 141 -9.45 0.85 -14.82
C ASN A 141 -9.04 -0.21 -15.86
N LYS A 142 -7.91 -0.03 -16.54
CA LYS A 142 -7.43 -1.00 -17.53
C LYS A 142 -6.99 -2.31 -16.89
N VAL A 143 -6.23 -2.25 -15.78
CA VAL A 143 -5.86 -3.45 -15.02
C VAL A 143 -7.11 -4.18 -14.54
N ARG A 144 -8.12 -3.46 -14.02
CA ARG A 144 -9.41 -4.05 -13.64
C ARG A 144 -10.06 -4.78 -14.81
N GLU A 145 -10.15 -4.15 -15.97
CA GLU A 145 -10.80 -4.72 -17.16
C GLU A 145 -10.15 -6.03 -17.59
N VAL A 146 -8.84 -6.01 -17.79
CA VAL A 146 -8.06 -7.19 -18.20
C VAL A 146 -8.09 -8.28 -17.13
N ALA A 147 -7.89 -7.90 -15.87
CA ALA A 147 -7.92 -8.84 -14.75
C ALA A 147 -9.30 -9.49 -14.59
N SER A 148 -10.39 -8.75 -14.73
CA SER A 148 -11.75 -9.30 -14.65
C SER A 148 -12.00 -10.36 -15.73
N LYS A 149 -11.56 -10.11 -16.96
CA LYS A 149 -11.62 -11.09 -18.05
C LYS A 149 -10.80 -12.36 -17.72
N LYS A 150 -9.57 -12.17 -17.23
CA LYS A 150 -8.68 -13.28 -16.90
C LYS A 150 -9.21 -14.11 -15.74
N ILE A 151 -9.69 -13.48 -14.66
CA ILE A 151 -10.32 -14.15 -13.52
C ILE A 151 -11.49 -15.02 -14.02
N LYS A 152 -12.43 -14.43 -14.79
CA LYS A 152 -13.59 -15.13 -15.32
C LYS A 152 -13.19 -16.36 -16.14
N THR A 153 -12.15 -16.25 -16.94
CA THR A 153 -11.66 -17.36 -17.80
C THR A 153 -10.97 -18.46 -17.01
N VAL A 154 -10.11 -18.10 -16.04
CA VAL A 154 -9.27 -19.05 -15.28
C VAL A 154 -10.07 -19.74 -14.20
N THR A 155 -10.84 -19.00 -13.42
CA THR A 155 -11.54 -19.51 -12.24
C THR A 155 -12.96 -19.99 -12.54
N LYS A 156 -13.46 -19.77 -13.77
CA LYS A 156 -14.80 -20.14 -14.21
C LYS A 156 -15.92 -19.62 -13.29
N VAL A 157 -15.67 -18.47 -12.66
CA VAL A 157 -16.70 -17.79 -11.86
C VAL A 157 -17.82 -17.29 -12.78
N GLU A 158 -19.02 -17.16 -12.23
CA GLU A 158 -20.20 -16.74 -13.00
C GLU A 158 -20.03 -15.32 -13.52
N ASP A 159 -19.62 -14.39 -12.65
CA ASP A 159 -19.38 -13.01 -13.04
C ASP A 159 -18.35 -12.31 -12.16
N VAL A 160 -17.77 -11.24 -12.74
CA VAL A 160 -16.90 -10.29 -12.04
C VAL A 160 -17.49 -8.90 -12.27
N THR A 161 -18.24 -8.44 -11.29
CA THR A 161 -18.97 -7.18 -11.37
C THR A 161 -18.10 -6.01 -10.89
N THR A 162 -18.03 -4.92 -11.67
CA THR A 162 -17.41 -3.68 -11.22
C THR A 162 -18.29 -3.00 -10.19
N LEU A 163 -17.79 -2.84 -8.97
CA LEU A 163 -18.50 -2.14 -7.90
C LEU A 163 -18.20 -0.64 -7.92
N GLU A 164 -16.95 -0.29 -8.18
CA GLU A 164 -16.50 1.10 -8.25
C GLU A 164 -15.40 1.25 -9.30
N GLU A 165 -15.57 2.21 -10.19
CA GLU A 165 -14.54 2.58 -11.15
C GLU A 165 -13.48 3.46 -10.50
N ALA A 166 -12.25 3.37 -11.00
CA ALA A 166 -11.17 4.23 -10.57
C ALA A 166 -11.47 5.68 -10.95
N LYS A 167 -11.35 6.58 -9.95
CA LYS A 167 -11.60 8.02 -10.11
C LYS A 167 -10.29 8.79 -10.17
N LEU A 168 -10.34 9.97 -10.78
CA LEU A 168 -9.22 10.89 -10.78
C LEU A 168 -8.92 11.35 -9.35
N PRO A 169 -7.72 11.05 -8.79
CA PRO A 169 -7.37 11.49 -7.46
C PRO A 169 -7.21 13.02 -7.39
N SER A 170 -7.81 13.65 -6.42
CA SER A 170 -7.79 15.12 -6.23
C SER A 170 -6.47 15.63 -5.64
N SER A 171 -5.65 14.76 -5.07
CA SER A 171 -4.39 15.12 -4.43
C SER A 171 -3.36 13.99 -4.52
N PRO A 172 -2.05 14.31 -4.44
CA PRO A 172 -1.01 13.29 -4.38
C PRO A 172 -1.16 12.39 -3.15
N SER A 173 -0.95 11.10 -3.31
CA SER A 173 -0.93 10.12 -2.23
C SER A 173 0.43 10.03 -1.53
N SER A 174 1.50 10.49 -2.17
CA SER A 174 2.86 10.54 -1.64
C SER A 174 3.62 11.70 -2.31
N PRO A 175 4.59 12.34 -1.60
CA PRO A 175 4.99 12.11 -0.22
C PRO A 175 4.00 12.68 0.81
N ASN A 176 3.88 12.03 1.96
CA ASN A 176 3.16 12.61 3.09
C ASN A 176 4.08 13.56 3.85
N ILE A 177 4.12 14.82 3.44
CA ILE A 177 5.03 15.84 3.98
C ILE A 177 4.84 15.96 5.50
N LYS A 178 3.60 15.97 6.00
CA LYS A 178 3.32 16.08 7.45
C LYS A 178 3.96 14.92 8.23
N ARG A 179 3.83 13.70 7.75
CA ARG A 179 4.42 12.51 8.38
C ARG A 179 5.94 12.54 8.33
N ASN A 180 6.52 12.92 7.20
CA ASN A 180 7.97 12.94 7.01
C ASN A 180 8.63 14.02 7.89
N VAL A 181 8.03 15.21 7.98
CA VAL A 181 8.51 16.28 8.86
C VAL A 181 8.39 15.88 10.34
N LEU A 182 7.28 15.24 10.74
CA LEU A 182 7.09 14.77 12.11
C LEU A 182 8.13 13.70 12.49
N LEU A 183 8.40 12.74 11.60
CA LEU A 183 9.42 11.71 11.82
C LEU A 183 10.84 12.29 11.86
N GLY A 184 11.10 13.37 11.13
CA GLY A 184 12.38 14.06 11.17
C GLY A 184 12.57 14.96 12.42
N ALA A 185 11.51 15.26 13.16
CA ALA A 185 11.56 16.11 14.36
C ALA A 185 11.67 15.29 15.68
N ILE A 186 11.52 13.97 15.63
CA ILE A 186 11.66 13.02 16.76
C ILE A 186 13.07 12.44 16.78
#